data_56b85306260a2315adf1bfdd1f0fb397
#
_entry.id   56b85306260a2315adf1bfdd1f0fb397
#
_cell.length_a   1.000
_cell.length_b   1.000
_cell.length_c   1.000
_cell.angle_alpha   90.00
_cell.angle_beta   90.00
_cell.angle_gamma   90.00
#
_symmetry.space_group_name_H-M   'P 1'
#
loop_
_entity.id
_entity.type
_entity.pdbx_description
1 polymer ?
#
loop_
_entity_poly.entity_id
_entity_poly.type
_entity_poly.pdbx_seq_one_letter_code
_entity_poly.pdbx_strand_id
1 'polypeptide(L)'
;MKCIRFEANGNKRIGFIDGDVVRTVYGSLETFWRITDEVFRLEDVKLLAPCVPKQIICVGFNYRSHAEEFHAEVPKEPMLFSKAAHTIIGDGAAIVYPWQSKEVVYEAELGVVIKKRMRNVKPEDVKDYILGYTCANDVTARDLQLDDVQWLRSKSFDTFCPLGPWLETD
;
A
#
# COMPACT_ATOMS: atom_id res chain seq x y z
N MET A 1 8.70 14.03 -1.57
CA MET A 1 7.51 14.86 -1.15
C MET A 1 6.41 13.95 -0.64
N LYS A 2 5.75 14.33 0.45
CA LYS A 2 4.65 13.56 1.06
C LYS A 2 3.33 13.82 0.32
N CYS A 3 2.96 12.91 -0.57
CA CYS A 3 1.72 13.00 -1.32
C CYS A 3 0.62 12.19 -0.60
N ILE A 4 -0.56 12.77 -0.46
CA ILE A 4 -1.71 12.13 0.16
C ILE A 4 -2.92 12.11 -0.77
N ARG A 5 -3.78 11.11 -0.56
CA ARG A 5 -5.19 11.17 -0.95
C ARG A 5 -6.01 11.44 0.30
N PHE A 6 -6.95 12.34 0.19
CA PHE A 6 -7.75 12.76 1.34
C PHE A 6 -9.18 13.10 0.95
N GLU A 7 -10.04 13.15 1.93
CA GLU A 7 -11.42 13.61 1.81
C GLU A 7 -11.60 14.89 2.60
N ALA A 8 -12.14 15.92 1.96
CA ALA A 8 -12.54 17.18 2.58
C ALA A 8 -13.82 17.66 1.93
N ASN A 9 -14.79 18.13 2.73
CA ASN A 9 -16.11 18.61 2.28
C ASN A 9 -16.83 17.58 1.37
N GLY A 10 -16.72 16.28 1.71
CA GLY A 10 -17.35 15.19 0.95
C GLY A 10 -16.70 14.85 -0.39
N ASN A 11 -15.58 15.49 -0.74
CA ASN A 11 -14.86 15.26 -1.99
C ASN A 11 -13.49 14.63 -1.74
N LYS A 12 -13.15 13.62 -2.56
CA LYS A 12 -11.82 12.99 -2.57
C LYS A 12 -10.86 13.82 -3.41
N ARG A 13 -9.69 14.09 -2.87
CA ARG A 13 -8.65 14.94 -3.46
C ARG A 13 -7.28 14.30 -3.34
N ILE A 14 -6.31 14.86 -4.07
CA ILE A 14 -4.88 14.59 -3.95
C ILE A 14 -4.22 15.90 -3.50
N GLY A 15 -3.20 15.82 -2.67
CA GLY A 15 -2.43 16.98 -2.24
C GLY A 15 -1.07 16.59 -1.70
N PHE A 16 -0.24 17.60 -1.47
CA PHE A 16 1.05 17.49 -0.81
C PHE A 16 0.98 18.09 0.58
N ILE A 17 1.56 17.41 1.56
CA ILE A 17 1.72 17.91 2.93
C ILE A 17 2.85 18.96 2.91
N ASP A 18 2.56 20.16 3.42
CA ASP A 18 3.48 21.26 3.60
C ASP A 18 3.31 21.80 5.05
N GLY A 19 4.14 21.31 5.98
CA GLY A 19 3.95 21.52 7.41
C GLY A 19 2.65 20.92 7.92
N ASP A 20 1.76 21.78 8.44
CA ASP A 20 0.43 21.44 8.98
C ASP A 20 -0.72 21.71 7.99
N VAL A 21 -0.39 22.00 6.73
CA VAL A 21 -1.38 22.18 5.67
C VAL A 21 -1.21 21.19 4.53
N VAL A 22 -2.29 21.01 3.77
CA VAL A 22 -2.34 20.23 2.53
C VAL A 22 -2.60 21.17 1.38
N ARG A 23 -1.68 21.20 0.41
CA ARG A 23 -1.85 21.92 -0.87
C ARG A 23 -2.47 20.97 -1.89
N THR A 24 -3.65 21.30 -2.35
CA THR A 24 -4.40 20.46 -3.29
C THR A 24 -3.74 20.41 -4.66
N VAL A 25 -3.84 19.27 -5.30
CA VAL A 25 -3.32 19.00 -6.64
C VAL A 25 -4.47 18.78 -7.61
N TYR A 26 -4.40 19.46 -8.76
CA TYR A 26 -5.23 19.15 -9.92
C TYR A 26 -4.47 18.24 -10.89
N GLY A 27 -5.17 17.23 -11.42
CA GLY A 27 -4.61 16.27 -12.38
C GLY A 27 -4.26 14.91 -11.76
N SER A 28 -3.31 14.21 -12.37
CA SER A 28 -2.86 12.88 -11.93
C SER A 28 -1.34 12.89 -11.75
N LEU A 29 -0.87 12.33 -10.64
CA LEU A 29 0.56 12.17 -10.37
C LEU A 29 1.26 11.26 -11.39
N GLU A 30 0.52 10.41 -12.08
CA GLU A 30 1.05 9.49 -13.08
C GLU A 30 1.36 10.17 -14.42
N THR A 31 0.72 11.30 -14.71
CA THR A 31 0.81 12.00 -16.00
C THR A 31 1.18 13.47 -15.85
N PHE A 32 0.17 14.30 -15.62
CA PHE A 32 0.31 15.73 -15.46
C PHE A 32 -0.42 16.20 -14.21
N TRP A 33 0.23 17.03 -13.40
CA TRP A 33 -0.37 17.64 -12.23
C TRP A 33 0.17 19.07 -11.99
N ARG A 34 -0.62 19.83 -11.25
CA ARG A 34 -0.22 21.15 -10.75
C ARG A 34 -0.82 21.42 -9.39
N ILE A 35 -0.12 22.15 -8.54
CA ILE A 35 -0.65 22.64 -7.27
C ILE A 35 -1.70 23.72 -7.57
N THR A 36 -2.78 23.71 -6.80
CA THR A 36 -3.86 24.71 -6.87
C THR A 36 -3.76 25.67 -5.68
N ASP A 37 -4.59 26.75 -5.70
CA ASP A 37 -4.70 27.68 -4.58
C ASP A 37 -5.54 27.15 -3.41
N GLU A 38 -6.15 25.95 -3.57
CA GLU A 38 -6.98 25.32 -2.52
C GLU A 38 -6.10 24.66 -1.47
N VAL A 39 -6.24 25.09 -0.22
CA VAL A 39 -5.44 24.63 0.93
C VAL A 39 -6.37 24.20 2.06
N PHE A 40 -6.03 23.12 2.74
CA PHE A 40 -6.71 22.62 3.93
C PHE A 40 -5.71 22.47 5.08
N ARG A 41 -6.19 22.55 6.33
CA ARG A 41 -5.38 22.11 7.47
C ARG A 41 -5.32 20.57 7.46
N LEU A 42 -4.18 20.01 7.78
CA LEU A 42 -3.99 18.55 7.78
C LEU A 42 -4.92 17.87 8.80
N GLU A 43 -5.20 18.51 9.92
CA GLU A 43 -6.10 18.00 10.96
C GLU A 43 -7.59 18.00 10.55
N ASP A 44 -7.97 18.81 9.56
CA ASP A 44 -9.37 18.95 9.11
C ASP A 44 -9.72 18.01 7.96
N VAL A 45 -8.78 17.19 7.49
CA VAL A 45 -8.98 16.25 6.39
C VAL A 45 -8.93 14.80 6.86
N LYS A 46 -9.70 13.95 6.21
CA LYS A 46 -9.63 12.51 6.41
C LYS A 46 -8.63 11.91 5.43
N LEU A 47 -7.55 11.32 5.94
CA LEU A 47 -6.61 10.60 5.11
C LEU A 47 -7.24 9.35 4.51
N LEU A 48 -6.93 9.09 3.25
CA LEU A 48 -7.31 7.88 2.52
C LEU A 48 -6.05 7.10 2.15
N ALA A 49 -6.19 5.84 1.75
CA ALA A 49 -5.06 5.13 1.18
C ALA A 49 -4.42 5.96 0.06
N PRO A 50 -3.08 6.13 0.03
CA PRO A 50 -2.41 7.09 -0.85
C PRO A 50 -2.53 6.75 -2.34
N CYS A 51 -2.90 5.51 -2.66
CA CYS A 51 -3.16 5.05 -4.02
C CYS A 51 -4.38 4.13 -4.09
N VAL A 52 -4.89 3.88 -5.30
CA VAL A 52 -5.98 2.93 -5.59
C VAL A 52 -5.49 1.98 -6.68
N PRO A 53 -4.66 1.00 -6.35
CA PRO A 53 -4.13 0.07 -7.33
C PRO A 53 -5.24 -0.88 -7.83
N LYS A 54 -5.10 -1.30 -9.08
CA LYS A 54 -5.93 -2.36 -9.68
C LYS A 54 -5.43 -3.76 -9.32
N GLN A 55 -4.17 -3.86 -8.94
CA GLN A 55 -3.48 -5.10 -8.62
C GLN A 55 -2.46 -4.86 -7.51
N ILE A 56 -2.37 -5.80 -6.58
CA ILE A 56 -1.37 -5.84 -5.52
C ILE A 56 -0.61 -7.13 -5.68
N ILE A 57 0.70 -7.04 -5.89
CA ILE A 57 1.61 -8.19 -5.96
C ILE A 57 2.55 -8.07 -4.77
N CYS A 58 2.68 -9.16 -4.03
CA CYS A 58 3.51 -9.26 -2.84
C CYS A 58 4.63 -10.28 -3.04
N VAL A 59 5.70 -10.13 -2.27
CA VAL A 59 6.86 -11.03 -2.29
C VAL A 59 6.98 -11.71 -0.94
N GLY A 60 6.79 -13.03 -0.91
CA GLY A 60 6.95 -13.84 0.29
C GLY A 60 8.43 -14.04 0.66
N PHE A 61 8.72 -14.09 1.96
CA PHE A 61 10.07 -14.23 2.51
C PHE A 61 11.08 -13.20 1.94
N ASN A 62 10.59 -11.98 1.69
CA ASN A 62 11.43 -10.91 1.13
C ASN A 62 12.43 -10.34 2.14
N TYR A 63 12.20 -10.54 3.45
CA TYR A 63 13.09 -10.14 4.54
C TYR A 63 13.79 -11.38 5.12
N ARG A 64 15.12 -11.33 5.21
CA ARG A 64 15.92 -12.45 5.75
C ARG A 64 15.52 -12.81 7.18
N SER A 65 15.28 -11.82 8.03
CA SER A 65 14.82 -12.02 9.41
C SER A 65 13.50 -12.80 9.48
N HIS A 66 12.59 -12.55 8.52
CA HIS A 66 11.33 -13.29 8.45
C HIS A 66 11.53 -14.75 8.03
N ALA A 67 12.42 -15.01 7.06
CA ALA A 67 12.77 -16.38 6.70
C ALA A 67 13.42 -17.15 7.87
N GLU A 68 14.31 -16.48 8.62
CA GLU A 68 14.95 -17.04 9.81
C GLU A 68 13.94 -17.38 10.92
N GLU A 69 12.94 -16.51 11.16
CA GLU A 69 11.85 -16.72 12.12
C GLU A 69 11.07 -18.01 11.82
N PHE A 70 10.84 -18.30 10.54
CA PHE A 70 10.13 -19.49 10.07
C PHE A 70 11.06 -20.68 9.80
N HIS A 71 12.36 -20.58 10.11
CA HIS A 71 13.36 -21.62 9.77
C HIS A 71 13.33 -22.01 8.28
N ALA A 72 12.97 -21.05 7.42
CA ALA A 72 12.86 -21.24 5.98
C ALA A 72 14.12 -20.79 5.27
N GLU A 73 14.49 -21.47 4.19
CA GLU A 73 15.53 -20.98 3.28
C GLU A 73 15.02 -19.77 2.49
N VAL A 74 15.89 -18.76 2.31
CA VAL A 74 15.58 -17.63 1.44
C VAL A 74 15.40 -18.16 0.02
N PRO A 75 14.24 -17.95 -0.64
CA PRO A 75 14.00 -18.45 -1.98
C PRO A 75 15.01 -17.88 -2.99
N LYS A 76 15.50 -18.70 -3.93
CA LYS A 76 16.39 -18.26 -5.03
C LYS A 76 15.67 -17.34 -6.01
N GLU A 77 14.39 -17.57 -6.24
CA GLU A 77 13.50 -16.75 -7.06
C GLU A 77 12.40 -16.15 -6.15
N PRO A 78 11.93 -14.91 -6.43
CA PRO A 78 10.90 -14.28 -5.63
C PRO A 78 9.61 -15.12 -5.59
N MET A 79 9.15 -15.46 -4.39
CA MET A 79 7.86 -16.11 -4.20
C MET A 79 6.75 -15.06 -4.28
N LEU A 80 6.00 -15.07 -5.39
CA LEU A 80 4.98 -14.06 -5.64
C LEU A 80 3.60 -14.56 -5.23
N PHE A 81 2.85 -13.67 -4.59
CA PHE A 81 1.43 -13.85 -4.33
C PHE A 81 0.70 -12.52 -4.51
N SER A 82 -0.62 -12.51 -4.41
CA SER A 82 -1.40 -11.29 -4.56
C SER A 82 -2.37 -11.09 -3.40
N LYS A 83 -2.68 -9.83 -3.13
CA LYS A 83 -3.81 -9.41 -2.31
C LYS A 83 -4.88 -8.80 -3.23
N ALA A 84 -6.14 -9.03 -2.89
CA ALA A 84 -7.24 -8.44 -3.64
C ALA A 84 -7.33 -6.92 -3.40
N ALA A 85 -7.56 -6.15 -4.45
CA ALA A 85 -7.55 -4.67 -4.36
C ALA A 85 -8.64 -4.09 -3.43
N HIS A 86 -9.72 -4.82 -3.18
CA HIS A 86 -10.79 -4.39 -2.26
C HIS A 86 -10.36 -4.35 -0.79
N THR A 87 -9.26 -5.02 -0.43
CA THR A 87 -8.75 -5.10 0.95
C THR A 87 -8.11 -3.80 1.45
N ILE A 88 -7.89 -2.82 0.55
CA ILE A 88 -7.18 -1.58 0.87
C ILE A 88 -8.00 -0.70 1.78
N ILE A 89 -7.36 -0.24 2.85
CA ILE A 89 -7.85 0.79 3.75
C ILE A 89 -6.78 1.87 3.95
N GLY A 90 -7.21 3.06 4.31
CA GLY A 90 -6.31 4.19 4.62
C GLY A 90 -5.98 4.28 6.11
N ASP A 91 -5.20 5.31 6.44
CA ASP A 91 -4.78 5.61 7.79
C ASP A 91 -5.99 5.81 8.74
N GLY A 92 -5.87 5.30 9.96
CA GLY A 92 -6.91 5.38 10.99
C GLY A 92 -8.14 4.47 10.76
N ALA A 93 -8.23 3.74 9.64
CA ALA A 93 -9.31 2.79 9.41
C ALA A 93 -9.10 1.49 10.20
N ALA A 94 -10.20 0.89 10.70
CA ALA A 94 -10.13 -0.33 11.48
C ALA A 94 -9.90 -1.57 10.61
N ILE A 95 -9.00 -2.44 11.04
CA ILE A 95 -8.87 -3.80 10.50
C ILE A 95 -9.97 -4.65 11.13
N VAL A 96 -10.79 -5.28 10.28
CA VAL A 96 -11.89 -6.14 10.72
C VAL A 96 -11.39 -7.58 10.87
N TYR A 97 -11.48 -8.12 12.08
CA TYR A 97 -11.10 -9.50 12.37
C TYR A 97 -12.14 -10.46 11.78
N PRO A 98 -11.79 -11.34 10.82
CA PRO A 98 -12.74 -12.27 10.24
C PRO A 98 -13.06 -13.43 11.21
N TRP A 99 -14.32 -13.79 11.32
CA TRP A 99 -14.74 -14.89 12.18
C TRP A 99 -14.18 -16.29 11.76
N GLN A 100 -13.71 -16.39 10.52
CA GLN A 100 -13.15 -17.62 9.94
C GLN A 100 -11.72 -17.90 10.43
N SER A 101 -11.02 -16.91 10.98
CA SER A 101 -9.65 -17.05 11.47
C SER A 101 -9.59 -16.95 12.99
N LYS A 102 -8.68 -17.71 13.57
CA LYS A 102 -8.36 -17.65 15.00
C LYS A 102 -7.07 -16.90 15.28
N GLU A 103 -6.30 -16.59 14.23
CA GLU A 103 -5.00 -15.95 14.35
C GLU A 103 -4.77 -14.94 13.21
N VAL A 104 -5.00 -13.66 13.51
CA VAL A 104 -4.71 -12.57 12.58
C VAL A 104 -3.47 -11.83 13.05
N VAL A 105 -2.49 -11.69 12.16
CA VAL A 105 -1.21 -11.04 12.44
C VAL A 105 -0.98 -9.87 11.48
N TYR A 106 -0.13 -8.92 11.89
CA TYR A 106 0.37 -7.84 11.02
C TYR A 106 1.70 -8.24 10.41
N GLU A 107 1.99 -7.70 9.23
CA GLU A 107 3.30 -7.79 8.58
C GLU A 107 3.65 -6.40 8.03
N ALA A 108 4.67 -5.76 8.65
CA ALA A 108 5.12 -4.43 8.23
C ALA A 108 5.93 -4.53 6.94
N GLU A 109 5.49 -3.83 5.91
CA GLU A 109 6.01 -3.95 4.55
C GLU A 109 6.30 -2.60 3.90
N LEU A 110 7.21 -2.60 2.92
CA LEU A 110 7.42 -1.48 2.01
C LEU A 110 6.52 -1.62 0.78
N GLY A 111 5.55 -0.72 0.65
CA GLY A 111 4.73 -0.60 -0.55
C GLY A 111 5.44 0.23 -1.63
N VAL A 112 5.59 -0.33 -2.83
CA VAL A 112 6.13 0.37 -4.01
C VAL A 112 5.00 0.64 -4.99
N VAL A 113 4.72 1.90 -5.28
CA VAL A 113 3.65 2.30 -6.20
C VAL A 113 4.20 2.52 -7.59
N ILE A 114 3.71 1.75 -8.56
CA ILE A 114 4.12 1.82 -9.97
C ILE A 114 3.29 2.87 -10.71
N LYS A 115 3.92 3.82 -11.39
CA LYS A 115 3.26 4.94 -12.08
C LYS A 115 2.86 4.66 -13.53
N LYS A 116 3.52 3.73 -14.20
CA LYS A 116 3.27 3.44 -15.62
C LYS A 116 3.46 1.97 -15.93
N ARG A 117 2.81 1.49 -16.99
CA ARG A 117 2.94 0.11 -17.44
C ARG A 117 4.40 -0.25 -17.72
N MET A 118 4.86 -1.38 -17.20
CA MET A 118 6.21 -1.89 -17.40
C MET A 118 6.17 -3.34 -17.91
N ARG A 119 7.15 -3.69 -18.76
CA ARG A 119 7.36 -5.04 -19.27
C ARG A 119 8.84 -5.21 -19.65
N ASN A 120 9.47 -6.25 -19.15
CA ASN A 120 10.88 -6.57 -19.43
C ASN A 120 11.82 -5.37 -19.17
N VAL A 121 11.55 -4.61 -18.11
CA VAL A 121 12.33 -3.44 -17.71
C VAL A 121 13.62 -3.93 -17.07
N LYS A 122 14.74 -3.34 -17.47
CA LYS A 122 16.03 -3.65 -16.85
C LYS A 122 16.12 -3.06 -15.44
N PRO A 123 16.88 -3.68 -14.52
CA PRO A 123 17.01 -3.19 -13.14
C PRO A 123 17.42 -1.72 -13.04
N GLU A 124 18.32 -1.25 -13.89
CA GLU A 124 18.81 0.13 -13.94
C GLU A 124 17.72 1.15 -14.30
N ASP A 125 16.67 0.73 -15.03
CA ASP A 125 15.60 1.59 -15.53
C ASP A 125 14.36 1.57 -14.62
N VAL A 126 14.30 0.69 -13.60
CA VAL A 126 13.11 0.48 -12.75
C VAL A 126 12.66 1.76 -12.06
N LYS A 127 13.59 2.62 -11.64
CA LYS A 127 13.29 3.89 -10.96
C LYS A 127 12.36 4.81 -11.77
N ASP A 128 12.44 4.76 -13.11
CA ASP A 128 11.60 5.54 -14.01
C ASP A 128 10.14 5.09 -14.03
N TYR A 129 9.83 3.96 -13.42
CA TYR A 129 8.49 3.37 -13.35
C TYR A 129 7.86 3.46 -11.97
N ILE A 130 8.62 3.87 -10.96
CA ILE A 130 8.14 4.03 -9.60
C ILE A 130 7.54 5.43 -9.41
N LEU A 131 6.33 5.50 -8.86
CA LEU A 131 5.70 6.76 -8.44
C LEU A 131 6.21 7.18 -7.06
N GLY A 132 6.41 6.23 -6.17
CA GLY A 132 6.85 6.47 -4.82
C GLY A 132 6.67 5.24 -3.91
N TYR A 133 6.89 5.46 -2.62
CA TYR A 133 6.90 4.44 -1.59
C TYR A 133 5.93 4.79 -0.48
N THR A 134 5.35 3.77 0.16
CA THR A 134 4.45 3.93 1.30
C THR A 134 4.64 2.79 2.29
N CYS A 135 4.26 2.99 3.55
CA CYS A 135 4.12 1.86 4.45
C CYS A 135 2.91 1.02 4.06
N ALA A 136 3.06 -0.28 4.17
CA ALA A 136 2.00 -1.25 3.94
C ALA A 136 1.92 -2.23 5.12
N ASN A 137 0.74 -2.76 5.37
CA ASN A 137 0.56 -3.85 6.31
C ASN A 137 -0.08 -5.03 5.56
N ASP A 138 0.69 -6.11 5.40
CA ASP A 138 0.20 -7.36 4.81
C ASP A 138 -0.51 -8.21 5.87
N VAL A 139 -1.67 -7.72 6.32
CA VAL A 139 -2.48 -8.41 7.34
C VAL A 139 -2.82 -9.81 6.87
N THR A 140 -2.59 -10.79 7.75
CA THR A 140 -2.62 -12.22 7.42
C THR A 140 -3.44 -13.00 8.45
N ALA A 141 -4.36 -13.83 7.97
CA ALA A 141 -4.97 -14.90 8.76
C ALA A 141 -3.99 -16.09 8.78
N ARG A 142 -3.13 -16.14 9.79
CA ARG A 142 -1.97 -17.04 9.83
C ARG A 142 -2.36 -18.51 9.83
N ASP A 143 -3.37 -18.88 10.61
CA ASP A 143 -3.91 -20.23 10.65
C ASP A 143 -4.37 -20.69 9.27
N LEU A 144 -5.09 -19.82 8.53
CA LEU A 144 -5.54 -20.16 7.18
C LEU A 144 -4.40 -20.16 6.15
N GLN A 145 -3.37 -19.35 6.34
CA GLN A 145 -2.21 -19.33 5.46
C GLN A 145 -1.43 -20.65 5.53
N LEU A 146 -1.36 -21.27 6.71
CA LEU A 146 -0.67 -22.54 6.91
C LEU A 146 -1.46 -23.72 6.32
N ASP A 147 -2.79 -23.63 6.32
CA ASP A 147 -3.68 -24.67 5.81
C ASP A 147 -3.88 -24.59 4.28
N ASP A 148 -3.75 -23.37 3.70
CA ASP A 148 -4.04 -23.14 2.29
C ASP A 148 -2.81 -23.38 1.39
N VAL A 149 -3.02 -24.01 0.23
CA VAL A 149 -2.00 -24.11 -0.82
C VAL A 149 -1.73 -22.74 -1.47
N GLN A 150 -2.76 -21.88 -1.55
CA GLN A 150 -2.71 -20.54 -2.11
C GLN A 150 -3.12 -19.50 -1.08
N TRP A 151 -2.27 -18.49 -0.87
CA TRP A 151 -2.43 -17.51 0.20
C TRP A 151 -3.49 -16.44 -0.06
N LEU A 152 -4.13 -16.42 -1.24
CA LEU A 152 -5.09 -15.38 -1.60
C LEU A 152 -6.18 -15.20 -0.54
N ARG A 153 -6.77 -16.28 -0.03
CA ARG A 153 -7.82 -16.22 0.98
C ARG A 153 -7.31 -15.63 2.29
N SER A 154 -6.22 -16.18 2.83
CA SER A 154 -5.63 -15.76 4.11
C SER A 154 -5.11 -14.33 4.11
N LYS A 155 -4.80 -13.77 2.93
CA LYS A 155 -4.24 -12.45 2.69
C LYS A 155 -5.27 -11.41 2.20
N SER A 156 -6.52 -11.82 1.91
CA SER A 156 -7.49 -10.97 1.19
C SER A 156 -8.87 -10.87 1.84
N PHE A 157 -8.98 -11.00 3.15
CA PHE A 157 -10.19 -10.56 3.85
C PHE A 157 -10.34 -9.03 3.75
N ASP A 158 -11.55 -8.54 3.86
CA ASP A 158 -11.81 -7.10 3.90
C ASP A 158 -10.90 -6.40 4.90
N THR A 159 -10.37 -5.23 4.54
CA THR A 159 -9.48 -4.41 5.37
C THR A 159 -8.05 -4.94 5.59
N PHE A 160 -7.65 -6.02 4.93
CA PHE A 160 -6.35 -6.68 5.15
C PHE A 160 -5.16 -6.02 4.44
N CYS A 161 -5.32 -4.82 3.87
CA CYS A 161 -4.23 -4.08 3.24
C CYS A 161 -4.23 -2.58 3.63
N PRO A 162 -3.92 -2.24 4.89
CA PRO A 162 -3.65 -0.86 5.26
C PRO A 162 -2.47 -0.28 4.48
N LEU A 163 -2.66 0.89 3.87
CA LEU A 163 -1.63 1.64 3.14
C LEU A 163 -1.58 3.09 3.62
N GLY A 164 -0.39 3.62 3.86
CA GLY A 164 -0.25 5.03 4.20
C GLY A 164 0.83 5.32 5.26
N PRO A 165 0.74 6.50 5.91
CA PRO A 165 -0.29 7.55 5.74
C PRO A 165 -0.15 8.38 4.46
N TRP A 166 1.02 8.38 3.80
CA TRP A 166 1.29 9.10 2.56
C TRP A 166 2.11 8.27 1.58
N LEU A 167 2.24 8.76 0.37
CA LEU A 167 3.20 8.30 -0.63
C LEU A 167 4.41 9.24 -0.60
N GLU A 168 5.59 8.70 -0.35
CA GLU A 168 6.86 9.41 -0.50
C GLU A 168 7.31 9.32 -1.95
N THR A 169 7.46 10.47 -2.63
CA THR A 169 7.70 10.53 -4.09
C THR A 169 9.12 10.96 -4.47
N ASP A 170 10.01 11.19 -3.52
CA ASP A 170 11.41 11.62 -3.76
C ASP A 170 12.38 10.45 -3.67
#